data_a7665592eb36bc86aff0a5313f1bd140
#
_entry.id   a7665592eb36bc86aff0a5313f1bd140
#
_cell.length_a   1.000
_cell.length_b   1.000
_cell.length_c   1.000
_cell.angle_alpha   90.00
_cell.angle_beta   90.00
_cell.angle_gamma   90.00
#
_symmetry.space_group_name_H-M   'P 1'
#
loop_
_entity.id
_entity.type
_entity.pdbx_description
1 polymer ?
#
loop_
_entity_poly.entity_id
_entity_poly.type
_entity_poly.pdbx_seq_one_letter_code
_entity_poly.pdbx_strand_id
1 'polypeptide(L)'
;MRAACYPRGAAADAGTRSLALGFVLGLHLPPVPIRRLDPLVVNQIAAGEVVDRPASVVRELVENALDAGATRIEVAIEGGGRELIRVSDDGCGIPADELPLAIASHATSKIESVDDLERIATMGFRGEALASIASVARLRLVSRPREAVAASALEAEGGEVGRPQPAAGPPGTTVTVRTLFHNVPARRKFLRGEASEAARVVETVESLAIAHPSVSFTVRSGEEGGRTLLDLPATADLRRRVLDCLGRELEPAMLEASSDDATVSIWGLVGKPELARPNSRHLRIHVNGRPISDRALVHAVREAYRGLVEPGRTPVAAIFLELDPAEVDLNVHPQKSEVRFRNPAAVHQAVRRGVRAALGGEDLVPEWTAPAVGGSSASSWSRPAAGPAGVTLEPRGPVAIPGPKPDTTWSELLETARGESPASESLPLPVERLRILQVDDAYVVAADRDGLVIVDQHALHERVMFERFLSRISTGDLPSQRLLTPAIVEASPVEIAAIAKIEPLCRRIGLELVPAGPRSVAVQSFPVLLFERKVEPAGFVRELLARAADEERDLATPTGLEAALSETLDLMACKAAVKAGDRLSDLELAEILRLREATERGTSCPHGRPTSVRISRAELDRRFGR
;
A
#
# COMPACT_ATOMS: atom_id res chain seq x y z
N MET A 1 -21.10 -36.54 -12.14
CA MET A 1 -20.99 -35.65 -10.99
C MET A 1 -21.77 -36.24 -9.84
N ARG A 2 -21.07 -36.75 -8.84
CA ARG A 2 -21.64 -37.57 -7.76
C ARG A 2 -21.91 -36.69 -6.54
N ALA A 3 -23.14 -36.70 -6.05
CA ALA A 3 -23.56 -36.10 -4.81
C ALA A 3 -22.94 -36.86 -3.62
N ALA A 4 -22.41 -36.12 -2.65
CA ALA A 4 -21.88 -36.67 -1.42
C ALA A 4 -23.03 -37.02 -0.45
N CYS A 5 -23.12 -38.30 -0.06
CA CYS A 5 -23.95 -38.79 1.04
C CYS A 5 -23.21 -38.64 2.38
N TYR A 6 -23.87 -38.08 3.39
CA TYR A 6 -23.44 -38.17 4.78
C TYR A 6 -24.00 -39.42 5.46
N PRO A 7 -23.22 -40.12 6.29
CA PRO A 7 -23.69 -41.33 7.02
C PRO A 7 -24.42 -40.97 8.31
N ARG A 8 -25.45 -41.78 8.61
CA ARG A 8 -26.14 -41.86 9.91
C ARG A 8 -25.24 -42.64 10.91
N GLY A 9 -25.10 -42.12 12.10
CA GLY A 9 -24.49 -42.83 13.24
C GLY A 9 -25.34 -42.69 14.50
N ALA A 10 -25.44 -43.80 15.20
CA ALA A 10 -26.39 -44.23 16.18
C ALA A 10 -26.40 -43.50 17.54
N ALA A 11 -27.49 -43.77 18.27
CA ALA A 11 -27.91 -43.30 19.59
C ALA A 11 -27.20 -43.98 20.76
N ALA A 12 -27.13 -43.32 21.90
CA ALA A 12 -27.43 -43.67 23.28
C ALA A 12 -26.73 -42.66 24.22
N ASP A 13 -27.21 -42.18 25.28
CA ASP A 13 -28.17 -42.38 26.33
C ASP A 13 -27.99 -41.26 27.38
N ALA A 14 -29.10 -40.88 27.93
CA ALA A 14 -29.42 -40.35 29.27
C ALA A 14 -28.60 -39.19 29.93
N GLY A 15 -29.34 -38.12 30.15
CA GLY A 15 -29.36 -37.44 31.44
C GLY A 15 -28.69 -36.11 31.59
N THR A 16 -29.37 -35.00 31.27
CA THR A 16 -29.61 -33.90 32.21
C THR A 16 -30.44 -32.77 31.54
N ARG A 17 -31.46 -32.30 32.24
CA ARG A 17 -32.37 -31.26 31.80
C ARG A 17 -31.67 -29.93 31.58
N SER A 18 -31.79 -29.35 30.38
CA SER A 18 -31.76 -27.92 30.18
C SER A 18 -32.60 -27.55 28.99
N LEU A 19 -33.51 -26.64 29.20
CA LEU A 19 -34.45 -26.09 28.24
C LEU A 19 -33.70 -25.36 27.11
N ALA A 20 -33.73 -25.93 25.90
CA ALA A 20 -33.46 -25.19 24.68
C ALA A 20 -34.50 -25.65 23.65
N LEU A 21 -35.48 -24.81 23.42
CA LEU A 21 -36.41 -24.91 22.30
C LEU A 21 -35.61 -24.72 20.99
N GLY A 22 -35.18 -25.83 20.39
CA GLY A 22 -34.63 -25.87 19.05
C GLY A 22 -35.71 -26.45 18.11
N PHE A 23 -36.47 -25.61 17.44
CA PHE A 23 -37.31 -25.99 16.31
C PHE A 23 -36.39 -26.35 15.12
N VAL A 24 -36.01 -27.59 14.98
CA VAL A 24 -35.48 -28.13 13.71
C VAL A 24 -36.67 -28.66 12.93
N LEU A 25 -37.36 -27.78 12.22
CA LEU A 25 -38.20 -28.16 11.09
C LEU A 25 -37.27 -28.60 9.96
N GLY A 26 -37.11 -29.91 9.79
CA GLY A 26 -36.53 -30.49 8.57
C GLY A 26 -37.48 -30.21 7.40
N LEU A 27 -37.39 -29.02 6.82
CA LEU A 27 -37.99 -28.71 5.52
C LEU A 27 -37.22 -29.53 4.46
N HIS A 28 -37.75 -30.75 4.16
CA HIS A 28 -37.47 -31.39 2.87
C HIS A 28 -38.05 -30.49 1.77
N LEU A 29 -37.29 -29.52 1.32
CA LEU A 29 -37.60 -28.83 0.07
C LEU A 29 -37.53 -29.88 -1.05
N PRO A 30 -38.61 -30.03 -1.83
CA PRO A 30 -38.57 -30.92 -2.99
C PRO A 30 -37.41 -30.47 -3.90
N PRO A 31 -36.75 -31.39 -4.61
CA PRO A 31 -35.64 -31.03 -5.52
C PRO A 31 -36.18 -30.03 -6.55
N VAL A 32 -35.62 -28.81 -6.51
CA VAL A 32 -36.00 -27.76 -7.48
C VAL A 32 -35.48 -28.20 -8.84
N PRO A 33 -36.34 -28.38 -9.85
CA PRO A 33 -35.90 -28.82 -11.17
C PRO A 33 -34.97 -27.76 -11.80
N ILE A 34 -33.92 -28.21 -12.48
CA ILE A 34 -33.04 -27.34 -13.28
C ILE A 34 -33.89 -26.72 -14.40
N ARG A 35 -33.89 -25.39 -14.50
CA ARG A 35 -34.63 -24.63 -15.51
C ARG A 35 -33.68 -23.73 -16.28
N ARG A 36 -33.99 -23.49 -17.57
CA ARG A 36 -33.36 -22.38 -18.29
C ARG A 36 -33.87 -21.07 -17.67
N LEU A 37 -32.91 -20.18 -17.33
CA LEU A 37 -33.26 -18.85 -16.85
C LEU A 37 -33.79 -17.99 -18.01
N ASP A 38 -34.65 -17.04 -17.67
CA ASP A 38 -35.05 -15.98 -18.59
C ASP A 38 -33.81 -15.19 -19.03
N PRO A 39 -33.66 -14.84 -20.34
CA PRO A 39 -32.54 -14.04 -20.83
C PRO A 39 -32.29 -12.75 -20.03
N LEU A 40 -33.36 -12.09 -19.57
CA LEU A 40 -33.25 -10.90 -18.72
C LEU A 40 -32.54 -11.22 -17.39
N VAL A 41 -32.92 -12.33 -16.75
CA VAL A 41 -32.28 -12.78 -15.49
C VAL A 41 -30.83 -13.17 -15.74
N VAL A 42 -30.52 -13.83 -16.85
CA VAL A 42 -29.15 -14.17 -17.25
C VAL A 42 -28.31 -12.89 -17.39
N ASN A 43 -28.85 -11.88 -18.11
CA ASN A 43 -28.17 -10.60 -18.32
C ASN A 43 -28.01 -9.84 -16.99
N GLN A 44 -28.97 -9.89 -16.07
CA GLN A 44 -28.85 -9.29 -14.74
C GLN A 44 -27.80 -9.98 -13.86
N ILE A 45 -27.63 -11.30 -13.98
CA ILE A 45 -26.58 -12.05 -13.28
C ILE A 45 -25.22 -11.66 -13.85
N ALA A 46 -25.06 -11.74 -15.17
CA ALA A 46 -23.83 -11.35 -15.88
C ALA A 46 -23.46 -9.88 -15.62
N ALA A 47 -24.46 -8.97 -15.65
CA ALA A 47 -24.26 -7.58 -15.30
C ALA A 47 -23.71 -7.41 -13.86
N GLY A 48 -23.93 -8.38 -12.98
CA GLY A 48 -23.41 -8.33 -11.62
C GLY A 48 -21.90 -8.55 -11.51
N GLU A 49 -21.34 -9.20 -12.48
CA GLU A 49 -19.90 -9.43 -12.54
C GLU A 49 -19.14 -8.22 -13.13
N VAL A 50 -19.82 -7.44 -14.00
CA VAL A 50 -19.25 -6.28 -14.70
C VAL A 50 -19.59 -4.97 -14.00
N VAL A 51 -20.85 -4.81 -13.55
CA VAL A 51 -21.39 -3.57 -12.96
C VAL A 51 -21.80 -3.82 -11.52
N ASP A 52 -20.95 -3.47 -10.57
CA ASP A 52 -21.22 -3.57 -9.13
C ASP A 52 -21.55 -2.21 -8.50
N ARG A 53 -21.10 -1.11 -9.10
CA ARG A 53 -21.26 0.27 -8.59
C ARG A 53 -21.14 1.34 -9.69
N PRO A 54 -21.41 2.63 -9.39
CA PRO A 54 -21.26 3.72 -10.36
C PRO A 54 -19.87 3.83 -10.98
N ALA A 55 -18.80 3.64 -10.18
CA ALA A 55 -17.43 3.70 -10.65
C ALA A 55 -17.10 2.63 -11.71
N SER A 56 -17.73 1.45 -11.64
CA SER A 56 -17.56 0.40 -12.65
C SER A 56 -18.21 0.79 -13.98
N VAL A 57 -19.39 1.41 -13.93
CA VAL A 57 -20.05 1.98 -15.14
C VAL A 57 -19.16 3.04 -15.78
N VAL A 58 -18.65 3.99 -14.98
CA VAL A 58 -17.77 5.06 -15.49
C VAL A 58 -16.50 4.47 -16.09
N ARG A 59 -15.89 3.45 -15.46
CA ARG A 59 -14.72 2.76 -15.99
C ARG A 59 -14.97 2.23 -17.41
N GLU A 60 -16.00 1.41 -17.58
CA GLU A 60 -16.31 0.81 -18.89
C GLU A 60 -16.62 1.85 -19.96
N LEU A 61 -17.33 2.94 -19.60
CA LEU A 61 -17.65 4.00 -20.56
C LEU A 61 -16.42 4.84 -20.94
N VAL A 62 -15.55 5.14 -19.98
CA VAL A 62 -14.29 5.87 -20.25
C VAL A 62 -13.32 4.99 -21.05
N GLU A 63 -13.19 3.69 -20.74
CA GLU A 63 -12.39 2.76 -21.53
C GLU A 63 -12.89 2.68 -22.99
N ASN A 64 -14.21 2.68 -23.21
CA ASN A 64 -14.78 2.72 -24.56
C ASN A 64 -14.47 4.04 -25.29
N ALA A 65 -14.50 5.18 -24.58
CA ALA A 65 -14.14 6.48 -25.14
C ALA A 65 -12.65 6.53 -25.53
N LEU A 66 -11.77 5.97 -24.71
CA LEU A 66 -10.34 5.86 -25.00
C LEU A 66 -10.09 4.96 -26.24
N ASP A 67 -10.76 3.82 -26.31
CA ASP A 67 -10.69 2.91 -27.47
C ASP A 67 -11.24 3.56 -28.77
N ALA A 68 -12.20 4.51 -28.64
CA ALA A 68 -12.72 5.32 -29.75
C ALA A 68 -11.76 6.45 -30.17
N GLY A 69 -10.58 6.56 -29.58
CA GLY A 69 -9.60 7.61 -29.87
C GLY A 69 -10.01 9.01 -29.44
N ALA A 70 -10.74 9.11 -28.34
CA ALA A 70 -11.14 10.40 -27.79
C ALA A 70 -9.92 11.21 -27.31
N THR A 71 -9.97 12.53 -27.51
CA THR A 71 -8.99 13.49 -26.99
C THR A 71 -9.55 14.27 -25.78
N ARG A 72 -10.88 14.24 -25.60
CA ARG A 72 -11.59 14.86 -24.50
C ARG A 72 -12.70 13.95 -24.00
N ILE A 73 -12.71 13.72 -22.69
CA ILE A 73 -13.71 12.90 -22.00
C ILE A 73 -14.30 13.71 -20.84
N GLU A 74 -15.62 13.88 -20.84
CA GLU A 74 -16.36 14.56 -19.79
C GLU A 74 -17.30 13.58 -19.09
N VAL A 75 -17.24 13.54 -17.75
CA VAL A 75 -18.07 12.71 -16.90
C VAL A 75 -18.93 13.61 -16.01
N ALA A 76 -20.25 13.44 -16.06
CA ALA A 76 -21.18 14.09 -15.14
C ALA A 76 -21.90 13.04 -14.30
N ILE A 77 -22.03 13.28 -12.99
CA ILE A 77 -22.69 12.37 -12.06
C ILE A 77 -23.65 13.11 -11.15
N GLU A 78 -24.80 12.48 -10.82
CA GLU A 78 -25.75 12.95 -9.81
C GLU A 78 -26.03 11.85 -8.79
N GLY A 79 -26.24 12.24 -7.52
CA GLY A 79 -26.43 11.26 -6.44
C GLY A 79 -25.25 10.29 -6.27
N GLY A 80 -24.01 10.74 -6.54
CA GLY A 80 -22.81 9.87 -6.55
C GLY A 80 -22.79 8.87 -7.72
N GLY A 81 -23.56 9.14 -8.78
CA GLY A 81 -23.72 8.24 -9.94
C GLY A 81 -24.87 7.24 -9.82
N ARG A 82 -25.70 7.34 -8.80
CA ARG A 82 -26.90 6.51 -8.63
C ARG A 82 -28.05 6.97 -9.50
N GLU A 83 -28.24 8.29 -9.57
CA GLU A 83 -29.35 8.91 -10.29
C GLU A 83 -28.96 9.21 -11.74
N LEU A 84 -27.74 9.67 -11.96
CA LEU A 84 -27.19 9.98 -13.27
C LEU A 84 -25.71 9.66 -13.36
N ILE A 85 -25.31 9.04 -14.47
CA ILE A 85 -23.96 9.00 -15.00
C ILE A 85 -24.06 9.38 -16.47
N ARG A 86 -23.31 10.42 -16.90
CA ARG A 86 -23.17 10.78 -18.30
C ARG A 86 -21.70 10.85 -18.64
N VAL A 87 -21.29 10.11 -19.66
CA VAL A 87 -19.94 10.16 -20.22
C VAL A 87 -20.05 10.62 -21.64
N SER A 88 -19.35 11.69 -21.99
CA SER A 88 -19.29 12.29 -23.32
C SER A 88 -17.86 12.31 -23.81
N ASP A 89 -17.62 11.90 -25.04
CA ASP A 89 -16.33 11.89 -25.71
C ASP A 89 -16.40 12.53 -27.10
N ASP A 90 -15.25 12.89 -27.64
CA ASP A 90 -15.03 13.40 -29.00
C ASP A 90 -14.40 12.39 -29.94
N GLY A 91 -14.55 11.08 -29.65
CA GLY A 91 -14.01 9.98 -30.43
C GLY A 91 -14.58 9.81 -31.82
N CYS A 92 -14.37 8.67 -32.44
CA CYS A 92 -14.80 8.39 -33.81
C CYS A 92 -16.33 8.36 -34.00
N GLY A 93 -17.10 8.16 -32.92
CA GLY A 93 -18.56 7.97 -32.98
C GLY A 93 -18.96 6.59 -33.49
N ILE A 94 -20.28 6.31 -33.46
CA ILE A 94 -20.90 5.04 -33.88
C ILE A 94 -21.93 5.35 -34.95
N PRO A 95 -21.90 4.68 -36.12
CA PRO A 95 -22.92 4.80 -37.16
C PRO A 95 -24.32 4.42 -36.69
N ALA A 96 -25.36 5.04 -37.26
CA ALA A 96 -26.75 4.86 -36.81
C ALA A 96 -27.23 3.39 -36.89
N ASP A 97 -26.80 2.67 -37.89
CA ASP A 97 -27.10 1.25 -38.12
C ASP A 97 -26.36 0.30 -37.18
N GLU A 98 -25.24 0.73 -36.62
CA GLU A 98 -24.46 -0.04 -35.65
C GLU A 98 -24.90 0.23 -34.18
N LEU A 99 -25.68 1.29 -33.89
CA LEU A 99 -26.12 1.60 -32.51
C LEU A 99 -26.84 0.42 -31.81
N PRO A 100 -27.74 -0.35 -32.47
CA PRO A 100 -28.36 -1.52 -31.85
C PRO A 100 -27.34 -2.64 -31.54
N LEU A 101 -26.32 -2.82 -32.39
CA LEU A 101 -25.24 -3.78 -32.16
C LEU A 101 -24.35 -3.37 -30.98
N ALA A 102 -24.11 -2.09 -30.81
CA ALA A 102 -23.31 -1.59 -29.68
C ALA A 102 -23.91 -1.93 -28.30
N ILE A 103 -25.24 -2.15 -28.22
CA ILE A 103 -25.94 -2.55 -26.99
C ILE A 103 -26.23 -4.07 -26.96
N ALA A 104 -25.99 -4.79 -28.06
CA ALA A 104 -26.20 -6.23 -28.08
C ALA A 104 -25.12 -6.98 -27.30
N SER A 105 -25.50 -8.02 -26.56
CA SER A 105 -24.55 -8.89 -25.88
C SER A 105 -23.68 -9.63 -26.90
N HIS A 106 -22.39 -9.77 -26.59
CA HIS A 106 -21.40 -10.47 -27.42
C HIS A 106 -21.14 -9.81 -28.79
N ALA A 107 -21.45 -8.52 -28.93
CA ALA A 107 -21.12 -7.74 -30.11
C ALA A 107 -19.95 -6.80 -29.82
N THR A 108 -18.87 -6.93 -30.59
CA THR A 108 -17.66 -6.10 -30.43
C THR A 108 -16.97 -5.90 -31.77
N SER A 109 -16.37 -4.74 -31.97
CA SER A 109 -15.49 -4.43 -33.08
C SER A 109 -14.00 -4.64 -32.78
N LYS A 110 -13.68 -5.14 -31.57
CA LYS A 110 -12.31 -5.09 -31.01
C LYS A 110 -11.56 -6.41 -31.12
N ILE A 111 -12.24 -7.53 -31.31
CA ILE A 111 -11.68 -8.88 -31.51
C ILE A 111 -12.46 -9.60 -32.63
N GLU A 112 -11.75 -10.32 -33.49
CA GLU A 112 -12.33 -11.12 -34.58
C GLU A 112 -11.98 -12.61 -34.42
N SER A 113 -10.88 -12.92 -33.73
CA SER A 113 -10.35 -14.28 -33.60
C SER A 113 -9.95 -14.65 -32.18
N VAL A 114 -9.72 -15.94 -31.95
CA VAL A 114 -9.20 -16.45 -30.67
C VAL A 114 -7.78 -15.95 -30.41
N ASP A 115 -6.98 -15.75 -31.44
CA ASP A 115 -5.60 -15.26 -31.34
C ASP A 115 -5.56 -13.81 -30.86
N ASP A 116 -6.60 -13.01 -31.12
CA ASP A 116 -6.72 -11.63 -30.61
C ASP A 116 -6.92 -11.60 -29.12
N LEU A 117 -7.48 -12.68 -28.52
CA LEU A 117 -7.62 -12.80 -27.05
C LEU A 117 -6.27 -12.98 -26.35
N GLU A 118 -5.25 -13.49 -27.04
CA GLU A 118 -3.89 -13.62 -26.49
C GLU A 118 -3.08 -12.32 -26.63
N ARG A 119 -3.53 -11.38 -27.48
CA ARG A 119 -2.82 -10.13 -27.78
C ARG A 119 -3.70 -8.89 -27.60
N ILE A 120 -4.46 -8.85 -26.50
CA ILE A 120 -5.44 -7.79 -26.25
C ILE A 120 -4.73 -6.42 -26.17
N ALA A 121 -4.86 -5.61 -27.23
CA ALA A 121 -4.33 -4.24 -27.30
C ALA A 121 -5.35 -3.18 -26.86
N THR A 122 -6.67 -3.48 -26.88
CA THR A 122 -7.76 -2.55 -26.54
C THR A 122 -8.15 -2.67 -25.07
N MET A 123 -8.64 -1.58 -24.46
CA MET A 123 -9.09 -1.58 -23.06
C MET A 123 -10.32 -2.47 -22.85
N GLY A 124 -11.31 -2.46 -23.75
CA GLY A 124 -12.48 -3.31 -23.74
C GLY A 124 -12.42 -4.37 -24.86
N PHE A 125 -12.93 -5.59 -24.65
CA PHE A 125 -12.95 -6.65 -25.66
C PHE A 125 -14.17 -7.58 -25.59
N ARG A 126 -14.91 -7.62 -24.47
CA ARG A 126 -15.98 -8.63 -24.25
C ARG A 126 -17.30 -8.33 -24.96
N GLY A 127 -17.56 -7.11 -25.40
CA GLY A 127 -18.83 -6.73 -26.05
C GLY A 127 -20.05 -6.87 -25.12
N GLU A 128 -19.88 -6.74 -23.80
CA GLU A 128 -20.96 -6.97 -22.83
C GLU A 128 -21.25 -5.74 -21.95
N ALA A 129 -20.39 -4.72 -21.94
CA ALA A 129 -20.47 -3.61 -21.01
C ALA A 129 -21.77 -2.81 -21.16
N LEU A 130 -22.08 -2.33 -22.38
CA LEU A 130 -23.31 -1.55 -22.64
C LEU A 130 -24.58 -2.38 -22.43
N ALA A 131 -24.58 -3.64 -22.87
CA ALA A 131 -25.69 -4.58 -22.64
C ALA A 131 -25.94 -4.81 -21.15
N SER A 132 -24.87 -5.02 -20.37
CA SER A 132 -24.93 -5.16 -18.91
C SER A 132 -25.48 -3.91 -18.22
N ILE A 133 -25.02 -2.72 -18.62
CA ILE A 133 -25.52 -1.44 -18.06
C ILE A 133 -27.01 -1.27 -18.40
N ALA A 134 -27.42 -1.51 -19.66
CA ALA A 134 -28.79 -1.39 -20.13
C ALA A 134 -29.75 -2.35 -19.40
N SER A 135 -29.26 -3.52 -18.95
CA SER A 135 -30.08 -4.49 -18.21
C SER A 135 -30.41 -4.05 -16.78
N VAL A 136 -29.62 -3.15 -16.18
CA VAL A 136 -29.78 -2.72 -14.77
C VAL A 136 -30.03 -1.21 -14.60
N ALA A 137 -30.12 -0.46 -15.70
CA ALA A 137 -30.35 0.98 -15.70
C ALA A 137 -31.14 1.42 -16.95
N ARG A 138 -31.54 2.70 -16.98
CA ARG A 138 -32.04 3.35 -18.19
C ARG A 138 -30.86 3.96 -18.93
N LEU A 139 -30.61 3.49 -20.13
CA LEU A 139 -29.48 3.91 -20.96
C LEU A 139 -29.99 4.68 -22.17
N ARG A 140 -29.34 5.83 -22.43
CA ARG A 140 -29.47 6.57 -23.69
C ARG A 140 -28.11 6.77 -24.29
N LEU A 141 -27.98 6.36 -25.55
CA LEU A 141 -26.76 6.47 -26.35
C LEU A 141 -27.02 7.46 -27.47
N VAL A 142 -26.25 8.53 -27.55
CA VAL A 142 -26.27 9.53 -28.63
C VAL A 142 -24.90 9.50 -29.28
N SER A 143 -24.84 9.27 -30.58
CA SER A 143 -23.55 9.22 -31.28
C SER A 143 -23.62 9.86 -32.65
N ARG A 144 -22.50 10.50 -33.04
CA ARG A 144 -22.30 11.10 -34.34
C ARG A 144 -20.88 10.82 -34.83
N PRO A 145 -20.71 10.00 -35.87
CA PRO A 145 -19.43 9.93 -36.59
C PRO A 145 -19.02 11.30 -37.13
N ARG A 146 -17.72 11.54 -37.23
CA ARG A 146 -17.20 12.86 -37.66
C ARG A 146 -17.70 13.27 -39.05
N GLU A 147 -17.94 12.31 -39.93
CA GLU A 147 -18.40 12.53 -41.30
C GLU A 147 -19.92 12.62 -41.43
N ALA A 148 -20.67 12.26 -40.39
CA ALA A 148 -22.12 12.29 -40.40
C ALA A 148 -22.68 13.70 -40.16
N VAL A 149 -23.71 14.07 -40.90
CA VAL A 149 -24.37 15.40 -40.82
C VAL A 149 -25.18 15.52 -39.54
N ALA A 150 -25.78 14.45 -39.04
CA ALA A 150 -26.64 14.44 -37.87
C ALA A 150 -26.24 13.31 -36.92
N ALA A 151 -26.50 13.52 -35.62
CA ALA A 151 -26.40 12.46 -34.61
C ALA A 151 -27.60 11.52 -34.66
N SER A 152 -27.41 10.33 -34.12
CA SER A 152 -28.49 9.36 -33.88
C SER A 152 -28.52 9.00 -32.40
N ALA A 153 -29.73 8.82 -31.87
CA ALA A 153 -29.96 8.40 -30.48
C ALA A 153 -30.66 7.05 -30.43
N LEU A 154 -30.30 6.28 -29.43
CA LEU A 154 -30.94 5.00 -29.11
C LEU A 154 -31.17 4.93 -27.60
N GLU A 155 -32.32 4.44 -27.19
CA GLU A 155 -32.67 4.22 -25.78
C GLU A 155 -32.84 2.74 -25.51
N ALA A 156 -32.39 2.31 -24.32
CA ALA A 156 -32.56 0.96 -23.83
C ALA A 156 -32.92 0.95 -22.35
N GLU A 157 -33.86 0.09 -21.96
CA GLU A 157 -34.31 -0.06 -20.56
C GLU A 157 -34.65 -1.52 -20.29
N GLY A 158 -34.11 -2.09 -19.21
CA GLY A 158 -34.45 -3.44 -18.78
C GLY A 158 -34.17 -4.55 -19.81
N GLY A 159 -33.22 -4.32 -20.72
CA GLY A 159 -32.86 -5.26 -21.80
C GLY A 159 -33.68 -5.05 -23.09
N GLU A 160 -34.69 -4.18 -23.10
CA GLU A 160 -35.40 -3.76 -24.31
C GLU A 160 -34.61 -2.64 -25.01
N VAL A 161 -34.32 -2.83 -26.29
CA VAL A 161 -33.54 -1.87 -27.11
C VAL A 161 -34.50 -1.22 -28.11
N GLY A 162 -34.57 0.12 -28.08
CA GLY A 162 -35.39 0.89 -28.99
C GLY A 162 -34.82 0.92 -30.41
N ARG A 163 -35.43 1.72 -31.28
CA ARG A 163 -34.92 1.97 -32.64
C ARG A 163 -34.08 3.28 -32.65
N PRO A 164 -33.01 3.32 -33.47
CA PRO A 164 -32.28 4.58 -33.67
C PRO A 164 -33.21 5.69 -34.20
N GLN A 165 -33.07 6.87 -33.61
CA GLN A 165 -33.81 8.08 -33.98
C GLN A 165 -32.84 9.22 -34.28
N PRO A 166 -33.14 10.13 -35.22
CA PRO A 166 -32.34 11.34 -35.40
C PRO A 166 -32.25 12.16 -34.12
N ALA A 167 -31.06 12.66 -33.83
CA ALA A 167 -30.79 13.48 -32.64
C ALA A 167 -29.83 14.63 -32.97
N ALA A 168 -29.76 15.60 -32.07
CA ALA A 168 -28.73 16.63 -32.08
C ALA A 168 -27.58 16.19 -31.17
N GLY A 169 -26.33 16.41 -31.61
CA GLY A 169 -25.14 16.12 -30.81
C GLY A 169 -23.85 16.51 -31.54
N PRO A 170 -22.77 16.82 -30.80
CA PRO A 170 -21.45 17.01 -31.37
C PRO A 170 -20.89 15.69 -31.96
N PRO A 171 -19.79 15.73 -32.76
CA PRO A 171 -19.06 14.51 -33.11
C PRO A 171 -18.57 13.78 -31.87
N GLY A 172 -18.59 12.44 -31.90
CA GLY A 172 -18.25 11.59 -30.75
C GLY A 172 -19.47 10.85 -30.21
N THR A 173 -19.38 10.41 -28.95
CA THR A 173 -20.43 9.61 -28.31
C THR A 173 -20.78 10.17 -26.93
N THR A 174 -22.06 10.18 -26.60
CA THR A 174 -22.56 10.50 -25.26
C THR A 174 -23.42 9.35 -24.76
N VAL A 175 -23.02 8.72 -23.67
CA VAL A 175 -23.78 7.68 -22.97
C VAL A 175 -24.33 8.26 -21.69
N THR A 176 -25.67 8.22 -21.54
CA THR A 176 -26.38 8.66 -20.33
C THR A 176 -27.03 7.46 -19.68
N VAL A 177 -26.67 7.21 -18.43
CA VAL A 177 -27.20 6.13 -17.59
C VAL A 177 -27.98 6.75 -16.44
N ARG A 178 -29.25 6.47 -16.33
CA ARG A 178 -30.14 7.00 -15.28
C ARG A 178 -30.63 5.88 -14.37
N THR A 179 -30.85 6.22 -13.10
CA THR A 179 -31.45 5.34 -12.08
C THR A 179 -30.81 3.97 -11.99
N LEU A 180 -29.49 3.93 -11.79
CA LEU A 180 -28.71 2.69 -11.68
C LEU A 180 -29.31 1.74 -10.64
N PHE A 181 -29.49 0.46 -11.00
CA PHE A 181 -30.09 -0.61 -10.20
C PHE A 181 -31.56 -0.36 -9.83
N HIS A 182 -32.33 0.38 -10.65
CA HIS A 182 -33.75 0.61 -10.38
C HIS A 182 -34.57 -0.71 -10.31
N ASN A 183 -34.20 -1.70 -11.10
CA ASN A 183 -34.82 -3.03 -11.18
C ASN A 183 -34.09 -4.10 -10.34
N VAL A 184 -33.04 -3.75 -9.58
CA VAL A 184 -32.26 -4.64 -8.71
C VAL A 184 -32.11 -4.02 -7.31
N PRO A 185 -33.22 -3.96 -6.52
CA PRO A 185 -33.25 -3.22 -5.24
C PRO A 185 -32.21 -3.71 -4.21
N ALA A 186 -31.85 -4.99 -4.25
CA ALA A 186 -30.81 -5.54 -3.38
C ALA A 186 -29.47 -4.85 -3.62
N ARG A 187 -29.01 -4.73 -4.89
CA ARG A 187 -27.75 -4.05 -5.23
C ARG A 187 -27.80 -2.56 -4.89
N ARG A 188 -28.92 -1.88 -5.14
CA ARG A 188 -29.09 -0.47 -4.81
C ARG A 188 -28.89 -0.19 -3.32
N LYS A 189 -29.32 -1.11 -2.43
CA LYS A 189 -29.13 -1.00 -0.96
C LYS A 189 -27.66 -1.15 -0.53
N PHE A 190 -26.83 -1.85 -1.30
CA PHE A 190 -25.40 -2.02 -0.99
C PHE A 190 -24.52 -0.85 -1.46
N LEU A 191 -25.06 0.11 -2.21
CA LEU A 191 -24.33 1.32 -2.58
C LEU A 191 -24.06 2.18 -1.34
N ARG A 192 -22.86 2.73 -1.26
CA ARG A 192 -22.43 3.60 -0.17
C ARG A 192 -23.09 4.99 -0.28
N GLY A 193 -22.80 5.89 0.65
CA GLY A 193 -23.27 7.29 0.58
C GLY A 193 -22.76 8.01 -0.68
N GLU A 194 -23.50 9.02 -1.15
CA GLU A 194 -23.24 9.74 -2.39
C GLU A 194 -21.81 10.27 -2.51
N ALA A 195 -21.32 10.90 -1.43
CA ALA A 195 -19.94 11.41 -1.40
C ALA A 195 -18.89 10.30 -1.57
N SER A 196 -19.14 9.10 -1.01
CA SER A 196 -18.24 7.96 -1.12
C SER A 196 -18.23 7.36 -2.52
N GLU A 197 -19.40 7.27 -3.18
CA GLU A 197 -19.48 6.78 -4.56
C GLU A 197 -18.89 7.82 -5.53
N ALA A 198 -19.15 9.11 -5.35
CA ALA A 198 -18.55 10.18 -6.14
C ALA A 198 -17.01 10.16 -6.03
N ALA A 199 -16.47 10.01 -4.83
CA ALA A 199 -15.01 9.91 -4.63
C ALA A 199 -14.40 8.70 -5.37
N ARG A 200 -15.11 7.56 -5.41
CA ARG A 200 -14.66 6.38 -6.17
C ARG A 200 -14.71 6.61 -7.68
N VAL A 201 -15.72 7.33 -8.18
CA VAL A 201 -15.78 7.72 -9.60
C VAL A 201 -14.56 8.59 -9.95
N VAL A 202 -14.27 9.62 -9.16
CA VAL A 202 -13.09 10.47 -9.36
C VAL A 202 -11.80 9.63 -9.34
N GLU A 203 -11.62 8.77 -8.33
CA GLU A 203 -10.46 7.88 -8.21
C GLU A 203 -10.28 6.96 -9.43
N THR A 204 -11.39 6.48 -9.99
CA THR A 204 -11.38 5.63 -11.20
C THR A 204 -10.93 6.42 -12.43
N VAL A 205 -11.48 7.64 -12.62
CA VAL A 205 -11.09 8.52 -13.72
C VAL A 205 -9.63 8.96 -13.60
N GLU A 206 -9.16 9.33 -12.40
CA GLU A 206 -7.75 9.64 -12.13
C GLU A 206 -6.83 8.47 -12.53
N SER A 207 -7.21 7.26 -12.13
CA SER A 207 -6.40 6.07 -12.41
C SER A 207 -6.28 5.79 -13.91
N LEU A 208 -7.34 6.02 -14.69
CA LEU A 208 -7.30 5.93 -16.15
C LEU A 208 -6.52 7.09 -16.77
N ALA A 209 -6.75 8.32 -16.28
CA ALA A 209 -6.13 9.53 -16.80
C ALA A 209 -4.60 9.53 -16.65
N ILE A 210 -4.07 8.91 -15.59
CA ILE A 210 -2.62 8.77 -15.37
C ILE A 210 -1.95 8.08 -16.56
N ALA A 211 -2.56 7.02 -17.11
CA ALA A 211 -2.00 6.28 -18.24
C ALA A 211 -2.25 6.96 -19.60
N HIS A 212 -3.13 7.97 -19.66
CA HIS A 212 -3.52 8.65 -20.90
C HIS A 212 -3.30 10.18 -20.80
N PRO A 213 -2.04 10.64 -20.69
CA PRO A 213 -1.76 12.07 -20.47
C PRO A 213 -2.20 12.97 -21.63
N SER A 214 -2.25 12.48 -22.87
CA SER A 214 -2.67 13.22 -24.05
C SER A 214 -4.18 13.49 -24.13
N VAL A 215 -4.98 12.86 -23.25
CA VAL A 215 -6.44 13.02 -23.20
C VAL A 215 -6.81 13.97 -22.06
N SER A 216 -7.75 14.89 -22.27
CA SER A 216 -8.31 15.72 -21.21
C SER A 216 -9.48 15.02 -20.53
N PHE A 217 -9.54 15.09 -19.19
CA PHE A 217 -10.60 14.48 -18.39
C PHE A 217 -11.23 15.53 -17.47
N THR A 218 -12.55 15.62 -17.48
CA THR A 218 -13.30 16.47 -16.55
C THR A 218 -14.38 15.66 -15.87
N VAL A 219 -14.49 15.74 -14.53
CA VAL A 219 -15.58 15.13 -13.75
C VAL A 219 -16.36 16.22 -13.04
N ARG A 220 -17.70 16.22 -13.20
CA ARG A 220 -18.60 17.21 -12.58
C ARG A 220 -19.71 16.53 -11.77
N SER A 221 -20.15 17.21 -10.71
CA SER A 221 -21.34 16.85 -9.96
C SER A 221 -22.52 17.66 -10.48
N GLY A 222 -23.47 17.01 -11.20
CA GLY A 222 -24.59 17.66 -11.89
C GLY A 222 -24.38 17.81 -13.40
N GLU A 223 -25.50 17.88 -14.15
CA GLU A 223 -25.46 17.96 -15.62
C GLU A 223 -25.03 19.34 -16.12
N GLU A 224 -25.68 20.42 -15.65
CA GLU A 224 -25.37 21.79 -16.06
C GLU A 224 -25.01 22.66 -14.85
N GLY A 225 -23.88 23.39 -14.94
CA GLY A 225 -23.45 24.30 -13.87
C GLY A 225 -22.99 23.62 -12.58
N GLY A 226 -22.85 22.31 -12.58
CA GLY A 226 -22.42 21.54 -11.41
C GLY A 226 -20.98 21.79 -11.00
N ARG A 227 -20.66 21.47 -9.74
CA ARG A 227 -19.30 21.60 -9.19
C ARG A 227 -18.32 20.68 -9.92
N THR A 228 -17.21 21.22 -10.39
CA THR A 228 -16.09 20.43 -10.91
C THR A 228 -15.43 19.66 -9.77
N LEU A 229 -15.34 18.34 -9.92
CA LEU A 229 -14.70 17.42 -8.98
C LEU A 229 -13.28 17.08 -9.41
N LEU A 230 -13.03 17.03 -10.73
CA LEU A 230 -11.73 16.75 -11.33
C LEU A 230 -11.63 17.53 -12.65
N ASP A 231 -10.46 18.12 -12.90
CA ASP A 231 -10.15 18.77 -14.17
C ASP A 231 -8.67 18.53 -14.51
N LEU A 232 -8.45 17.70 -15.51
CA LEU A 232 -7.12 17.26 -15.95
C LEU A 232 -6.96 17.62 -17.44
N PRO A 233 -6.35 18.75 -17.78
CA PRO A 233 -6.09 19.13 -19.18
C PRO A 233 -5.11 18.14 -19.84
N ALA A 234 -5.21 17.97 -21.16
CA ALA A 234 -4.26 17.18 -21.92
C ALA A 234 -2.83 17.72 -21.75
N THR A 235 -1.86 16.83 -21.65
CA THR A 235 -0.44 17.14 -21.55
C THR A 235 0.38 16.10 -22.31
N ALA A 236 1.55 16.49 -22.81
CA ALA A 236 2.51 15.54 -23.37
C ALA A 236 3.45 14.95 -22.30
N ASP A 237 3.42 15.51 -21.10
CA ASP A 237 4.32 15.16 -20.00
C ASP A 237 3.61 14.19 -19.03
N LEU A 238 4.05 12.94 -19.01
CA LEU A 238 3.53 11.90 -18.13
C LEU A 238 3.83 12.21 -16.65
N ARG A 239 5.03 12.75 -16.35
CA ARG A 239 5.39 13.17 -14.99
C ARG A 239 4.41 14.20 -14.46
N ARG A 240 4.12 15.22 -15.27
CA ARG A 240 3.14 16.26 -14.92
C ARG A 240 1.75 15.67 -14.68
N ARG A 241 1.29 14.75 -15.55
CA ARG A 241 -0.01 14.08 -15.39
C ARG A 241 -0.10 13.30 -14.07
N VAL A 242 0.96 12.56 -13.71
CA VAL A 242 1.03 11.85 -12.44
C VAL A 242 0.90 12.82 -11.26
N LEU A 243 1.64 13.93 -11.29
CA LEU A 243 1.61 14.93 -10.23
C LEU A 243 0.26 15.67 -10.16
N ASP A 244 -0.39 15.93 -11.30
CA ASP A 244 -1.73 16.51 -11.33
C ASP A 244 -2.77 15.61 -10.64
N CYS A 245 -2.59 14.28 -10.70
CA CYS A 245 -3.47 13.30 -10.05
C CYS A 245 -3.10 13.01 -8.59
N LEU A 246 -1.80 12.94 -8.25
CA LEU A 246 -1.36 12.63 -6.89
C LEU A 246 -1.29 13.86 -5.98
N GLY A 247 -1.12 15.06 -6.57
CA GLY A 247 -0.91 16.34 -5.88
C GLY A 247 0.41 16.98 -6.29
N ARG A 248 0.36 18.18 -6.85
CA ARG A 248 1.55 18.92 -7.30
C ARG A 248 2.47 19.32 -6.14
N GLU A 249 1.92 19.50 -4.97
CA GLU A 249 2.65 19.79 -3.75
C GLU A 249 3.62 18.68 -3.34
N LEU A 250 3.43 17.46 -3.87
CA LEU A 250 4.29 16.31 -3.59
C LEU A 250 5.56 16.30 -4.46
N GLU A 251 5.61 17.12 -5.52
CA GLU A 251 6.70 17.11 -6.52
C GLU A 251 8.10 17.18 -5.92
N PRO A 252 8.42 18.02 -4.91
CA PRO A 252 9.78 18.10 -4.34
C PRO A 252 10.23 16.83 -3.62
N ALA A 253 9.27 15.98 -3.22
CA ALA A 253 9.53 14.74 -2.51
C ALA A 253 9.21 13.49 -3.35
N MET A 254 9.03 13.63 -4.67
CA MET A 254 8.83 12.52 -5.62
C MET A 254 10.11 12.23 -6.40
N LEU A 255 10.56 11.01 -6.33
CA LEU A 255 11.76 10.47 -6.97
C LEU A 255 11.36 9.72 -8.24
N GLU A 256 12.19 9.77 -9.27
CA GLU A 256 12.00 8.96 -10.47
C GLU A 256 12.58 7.57 -10.27
N ALA A 257 11.75 6.55 -10.48
CA ALA A 257 12.14 5.16 -10.48
C ALA A 257 12.14 4.64 -11.91
N SER A 258 13.27 4.09 -12.35
CA SER A 258 13.39 3.44 -13.65
C SER A 258 14.21 2.17 -13.54
N SER A 259 13.84 1.15 -14.29
CA SER A 259 14.60 -0.09 -14.41
C SER A 259 14.24 -0.76 -15.72
N ASP A 260 15.25 -1.05 -16.53
CA ASP A 260 15.12 -1.85 -17.75
C ASP A 260 15.72 -3.22 -17.50
N ASP A 261 14.87 -4.23 -17.51
CA ASP A 261 15.26 -5.64 -17.48
C ASP A 261 14.86 -6.28 -18.81
N ALA A 262 15.48 -7.40 -19.17
CA ALA A 262 15.22 -8.10 -20.44
C ALA A 262 13.73 -8.46 -20.66
N THR A 263 12.93 -8.52 -19.59
CA THR A 263 11.52 -8.96 -19.64
C THR A 263 10.53 -7.88 -19.22
N VAL A 264 10.95 -6.85 -18.48
CA VAL A 264 10.07 -5.82 -17.92
C VAL A 264 10.77 -4.48 -17.87
N SER A 265 10.23 -3.48 -18.54
CA SER A 265 10.61 -2.08 -18.36
C SER A 265 9.72 -1.44 -17.30
N ILE A 266 10.34 -0.71 -16.38
CA ILE A 266 9.66 -0.01 -15.29
C ILE A 266 10.02 1.46 -15.36
N TRP A 267 9.01 2.29 -15.29
CA TRP A 267 9.14 3.71 -15.04
C TRP A 267 8.11 4.14 -13.99
N GLY A 268 8.41 5.17 -13.22
CA GLY A 268 7.43 5.72 -12.30
C GLY A 268 7.95 6.83 -11.42
N LEU A 269 7.04 7.38 -10.62
CA LEU A 269 7.34 8.32 -9.55
C LEU A 269 7.05 7.66 -8.21
N VAL A 270 8.02 7.70 -7.32
CA VAL A 270 7.93 7.14 -5.97
C VAL A 270 8.20 8.23 -4.94
N GLY A 271 7.35 8.34 -3.95
CA GLY A 271 7.47 9.37 -2.91
C GLY A 271 8.52 9.01 -1.87
N LYS A 272 9.20 10.02 -1.32
CA LYS A 272 10.03 9.83 -0.12
C LYS A 272 9.19 9.22 1.02
N PRO A 273 9.80 8.49 1.96
CA PRO A 273 9.09 7.78 3.03
C PRO A 273 8.11 8.64 3.84
N GLU A 274 8.42 9.92 4.01
CA GLU A 274 7.60 10.90 4.73
C GLU A 274 6.21 11.12 4.12
N LEU A 275 6.06 10.87 2.80
CA LEU A 275 4.79 11.00 2.08
C LEU A 275 3.85 9.82 2.32
N ALA A 276 4.27 8.74 2.98
CA ALA A 276 3.47 7.55 3.20
C ALA A 276 2.12 7.86 3.88
N ARG A 277 1.05 7.22 3.40
CA ARG A 277 -0.34 7.46 3.83
C ARG A 277 -0.94 6.22 4.52
N PRO A 278 -1.97 6.39 5.38
CA PRO A 278 -2.65 5.27 6.04
C PRO A 278 -3.42 4.34 5.08
N ASN A 279 -3.62 4.76 3.84
CA ASN A 279 -4.37 4.00 2.84
C ASN A 279 -3.60 3.92 1.51
N SER A 280 -4.02 3.00 0.63
CA SER A 280 -3.37 2.73 -0.65
C SER A 280 -3.88 3.58 -1.82
N ARG A 281 -4.68 4.61 -1.59
CA ARG A 281 -5.28 5.42 -2.66
C ARG A 281 -4.27 6.17 -3.53
N HIS A 282 -3.08 6.46 -3.00
CA HIS A 282 -2.02 7.15 -3.71
C HIS A 282 -0.94 6.19 -4.26
N LEU A 283 -1.20 4.88 -4.20
CA LEU A 283 -0.37 3.88 -4.86
C LEU A 283 -1.08 3.43 -6.14
N ARG A 284 -0.56 3.85 -7.28
CA ARG A 284 -1.08 3.56 -8.61
C ARG A 284 -0.10 2.66 -9.36
N ILE A 285 -0.58 1.55 -9.89
CA ILE A 285 0.23 0.62 -10.67
C ILE A 285 -0.47 0.40 -12.01
N HIS A 286 0.29 0.54 -13.08
CA HIS A 286 -0.19 0.35 -14.45
C HIS A 286 0.65 -0.72 -15.15
N VAL A 287 0.00 -1.60 -15.87
CA VAL A 287 0.62 -2.65 -16.69
C VAL A 287 0.15 -2.48 -18.13
N ASN A 288 1.07 -2.19 -19.04
CA ASN A 288 0.76 -1.92 -20.46
C ASN A 288 -0.36 -0.86 -20.61
N GLY A 289 -0.27 0.24 -19.85
CA GLY A 289 -1.23 1.34 -19.84
C GLY A 289 -2.52 1.08 -19.06
N ARG A 290 -2.73 -0.10 -18.46
CA ARG A 290 -3.94 -0.44 -17.70
C ARG A 290 -3.72 -0.28 -16.19
N PRO A 291 -4.63 0.37 -15.48
CA PRO A 291 -4.57 0.45 -14.02
C PRO A 291 -4.89 -0.92 -13.39
N ILE A 292 -3.95 -1.42 -12.59
CA ILE A 292 -4.03 -2.73 -11.94
C ILE A 292 -4.01 -2.58 -10.42
N SER A 293 -4.76 -3.45 -9.74
CA SER A 293 -4.83 -3.55 -8.28
C SER A 293 -4.38 -4.93 -7.79
N ASP A 294 -3.22 -5.39 -8.28
CA ASP A 294 -2.66 -6.69 -7.94
C ASP A 294 -1.94 -6.65 -6.59
N ARG A 295 -2.22 -7.65 -5.73
CA ARG A 295 -1.67 -7.73 -4.38
C ARG A 295 -0.16 -7.98 -4.37
N ALA A 296 0.35 -8.77 -5.32
CA ALA A 296 1.78 -9.08 -5.39
C ALA A 296 2.59 -7.86 -5.80
N LEU A 297 2.10 -7.04 -6.75
CA LEU A 297 2.74 -5.79 -7.14
C LEU A 297 2.72 -4.75 -6.00
N VAL A 298 1.58 -4.60 -5.32
CA VAL A 298 1.48 -3.74 -4.13
C VAL A 298 2.45 -4.19 -3.05
N HIS A 299 2.59 -5.51 -2.85
CA HIS A 299 3.54 -6.08 -1.91
C HIS A 299 5.00 -5.78 -2.32
N ALA A 300 5.34 -5.91 -3.62
CA ALA A 300 6.69 -5.60 -4.12
C ALA A 300 7.10 -4.15 -3.82
N VAL A 301 6.18 -3.19 -4.04
CA VAL A 301 6.41 -1.79 -3.71
C VAL A 301 6.59 -1.61 -2.20
N ARG A 302 5.70 -2.16 -1.37
CA ARG A 302 5.82 -2.07 0.09
C ARG A 302 7.11 -2.70 0.61
N GLU A 303 7.54 -3.81 0.00
CA GLU A 303 8.79 -4.46 0.35
C GLU A 303 10.02 -3.59 0.01
N ALA A 304 9.99 -2.85 -1.09
CA ALA A 304 11.04 -1.89 -1.40
C ALA A 304 11.17 -0.78 -0.35
N TYR A 305 10.05 -0.38 0.27
CA TYR A 305 10.01 0.60 1.36
C TYR A 305 10.17 -0.02 2.76
N ARG A 306 10.39 -1.34 2.85
CA ARG A 306 10.54 -2.00 4.16
C ARG A 306 11.68 -1.37 4.96
N GLY A 307 11.39 -1.01 6.21
CA GLY A 307 12.31 -0.32 7.10
C GLY A 307 12.52 1.17 6.80
N LEU A 308 11.74 1.76 5.88
CA LEU A 308 11.70 3.19 5.61
C LEU A 308 10.35 3.82 5.99
N VAL A 309 9.29 3.03 6.00
CA VAL A 309 7.91 3.46 6.26
C VAL A 309 7.35 2.66 7.44
N GLU A 310 6.60 3.33 8.31
CA GLU A 310 5.95 2.69 9.46
C GLU A 310 4.99 1.57 9.03
N PRO A 311 4.88 0.48 9.81
CA PRO A 311 3.89 -0.57 9.58
C PRO A 311 2.47 0.00 9.47
N GLY A 312 1.70 -0.48 8.50
CA GLY A 312 0.33 0.00 8.25
C GLY A 312 0.22 1.22 7.35
N ARG A 313 1.33 1.89 7.00
CA ARG A 313 1.33 2.96 5.99
C ARG A 313 1.70 2.44 4.61
N THR A 314 1.18 3.09 3.59
CA THR A 314 1.42 2.75 2.19
C THR A 314 2.17 3.90 1.51
N PRO A 315 3.23 3.61 0.74
CA PRO A 315 3.93 4.62 -0.04
C PRO A 315 3.02 5.33 -1.04
N VAL A 316 3.33 6.58 -1.33
CA VAL A 316 2.77 7.30 -2.48
C VAL A 316 3.61 6.97 -3.69
N ALA A 317 3.00 6.41 -4.74
CA ALA A 317 3.73 6.09 -5.96
C ALA A 317 2.78 5.93 -7.16
N ALA A 318 3.29 6.21 -8.35
CA ALA A 318 2.71 5.81 -9.62
C ALA A 318 3.77 5.04 -10.41
N ILE A 319 3.52 3.77 -10.70
CA ILE A 319 4.48 2.86 -11.33
C ILE A 319 3.86 2.27 -12.60
N PHE A 320 4.62 2.30 -13.67
CA PHE A 320 4.26 1.76 -14.97
C PHE A 320 5.18 0.59 -15.30
N LEU A 321 4.57 -0.51 -15.66
CA LEU A 321 5.25 -1.71 -16.14
C LEU A 321 4.90 -1.90 -17.61
N GLU A 322 5.93 -2.03 -18.44
CA GLU A 322 5.81 -2.40 -19.85
C GLU A 322 6.48 -3.75 -20.08
N LEU A 323 5.72 -4.69 -20.60
CA LEU A 323 6.17 -6.04 -20.89
C LEU A 323 5.42 -6.59 -22.12
N ASP A 324 6.01 -7.64 -22.72
CA ASP A 324 5.36 -8.31 -23.84
C ASP A 324 3.94 -8.76 -23.46
N PRO A 325 2.90 -8.43 -24.25
CA PRO A 325 1.54 -8.92 -24.01
C PRO A 325 1.45 -10.43 -23.82
N ALA A 326 2.32 -11.22 -24.46
CA ALA A 326 2.37 -12.67 -24.29
C ALA A 326 2.87 -13.14 -22.89
N GLU A 327 3.51 -12.25 -22.10
CA GLU A 327 4.00 -12.54 -20.76
C GLU A 327 2.99 -12.19 -19.65
N VAL A 328 1.83 -11.59 -20.01
CA VAL A 328 0.80 -11.19 -19.06
C VAL A 328 -0.60 -11.56 -19.54
N ASP A 329 -1.33 -12.31 -18.72
CA ASP A 329 -2.76 -12.55 -18.92
C ASP A 329 -3.58 -11.48 -18.20
N LEU A 330 -4.24 -10.63 -18.96
CA LEU A 330 -5.12 -9.54 -18.48
C LEU A 330 -6.58 -9.98 -18.34
N ASN A 331 -6.93 -11.21 -18.74
CA ASN A 331 -8.29 -11.75 -18.73
C ASN A 331 -8.56 -12.63 -17.50
N VAL A 332 -8.09 -12.23 -16.32
CA VAL A 332 -8.22 -12.99 -15.06
C VAL A 332 -9.51 -12.64 -14.31
N HIS A 333 -9.85 -11.37 -14.26
CA HIS A 333 -11.01 -10.86 -13.50
C HIS A 333 -11.97 -10.08 -14.39
N PRO A 334 -13.31 -10.18 -14.20
CA PRO A 334 -14.28 -9.44 -15.01
C PRO A 334 -14.02 -7.93 -15.08
N GLN A 335 -13.60 -7.32 -13.97
CA GLN A 335 -13.24 -5.90 -13.90
C GLN A 335 -11.80 -5.60 -14.34
N LYS A 336 -11.05 -6.60 -14.84
CA LYS A 336 -9.66 -6.47 -15.35
C LYS A 336 -8.71 -5.81 -14.32
N SER A 337 -9.01 -5.92 -13.03
CA SER A 337 -8.22 -5.32 -11.95
C SER A 337 -7.05 -6.19 -11.50
N GLU A 338 -7.06 -7.48 -11.83
CA GLU A 338 -6.03 -8.46 -11.51
C GLU A 338 -5.39 -9.00 -12.79
N VAL A 339 -4.12 -9.35 -12.71
CA VAL A 339 -3.34 -9.88 -13.83
C VAL A 339 -2.62 -11.15 -13.40
N ARG A 340 -2.31 -12.01 -14.36
CA ARG A 340 -1.40 -13.14 -14.15
C ARG A 340 -0.17 -12.98 -15.02
N PHE A 341 0.97 -12.91 -14.39
CA PHE A 341 2.25 -12.89 -15.08
C PHE A 341 2.73 -14.33 -15.33
N ARG A 342 3.38 -14.56 -16.46
CA ARG A 342 4.02 -15.84 -16.75
C ARG A 342 5.17 -16.11 -15.76
N ASN A 343 5.91 -15.06 -15.39
CA ASN A 343 6.95 -15.12 -14.36
C ASN A 343 6.70 -14.06 -13.25
N PRO A 344 5.80 -14.34 -12.28
CA PRO A 344 5.47 -13.39 -11.22
C PRO A 344 6.68 -12.97 -10.36
N ALA A 345 7.63 -13.90 -10.14
CA ALA A 345 8.80 -13.63 -9.32
C ALA A 345 9.76 -12.61 -9.99
N ALA A 346 9.95 -12.70 -11.32
CA ALA A 346 10.78 -11.76 -12.05
C ALA A 346 10.18 -10.35 -12.03
N VAL A 347 8.85 -10.23 -12.26
CA VAL A 347 8.14 -8.94 -12.22
C VAL A 347 8.20 -8.33 -10.81
N HIS A 348 7.95 -9.13 -9.77
CA HIS A 348 8.05 -8.70 -8.38
C HIS A 348 9.44 -8.16 -8.05
N GLN A 349 10.50 -8.89 -8.44
CA GLN A 349 11.89 -8.47 -8.20
C GLN A 349 12.25 -7.20 -8.99
N ALA A 350 11.78 -7.07 -10.23
CA ALA A 350 12.02 -5.89 -11.06
C ALA A 350 11.42 -4.64 -10.41
N VAL A 351 10.15 -4.69 -9.98
CA VAL A 351 9.47 -3.60 -9.27
C VAL A 351 10.23 -3.25 -7.99
N ARG A 352 10.58 -4.24 -7.17
CA ARG A 352 11.33 -4.02 -5.93
C ARG A 352 12.67 -3.34 -6.19
N ARG A 353 13.44 -3.81 -7.20
CA ARG A 353 14.75 -3.23 -7.55
C ARG A 353 14.63 -1.80 -8.04
N GLY A 354 13.72 -1.53 -8.98
CA GLY A 354 13.53 -0.19 -9.55
C GLY A 354 13.15 0.84 -8.49
N VAL A 355 12.19 0.51 -7.63
CA VAL A 355 11.78 1.37 -6.52
C VAL A 355 12.92 1.56 -5.52
N ARG A 356 13.64 0.48 -5.18
CA ARG A 356 14.74 0.53 -4.21
C ARG A 356 15.94 1.33 -4.71
N ALA A 357 16.25 1.24 -6.00
CA ALA A 357 17.30 2.04 -6.62
C ALA A 357 17.02 3.54 -6.53
N ALA A 358 15.77 3.95 -6.78
CA ALA A 358 15.35 5.34 -6.63
C ALA A 358 15.49 5.84 -5.17
N LEU A 359 15.16 5.00 -4.19
CA LEU A 359 15.26 5.34 -2.78
C LEU A 359 16.71 5.32 -2.24
N GLY A 360 17.62 4.55 -2.85
CA GLY A 360 19.02 4.42 -2.39
C GLY A 360 19.95 5.53 -2.87
N GLY A 361 19.57 6.33 -3.86
CA GLY A 361 20.38 7.39 -4.45
C GLY A 361 20.21 8.78 -3.84
N GLU A 362 19.26 8.95 -2.91
CA GLU A 362 18.86 10.26 -2.38
C GLU A 362 19.06 10.38 -0.86
N ASP A 363 19.27 11.60 -0.38
CA ASP A 363 19.21 11.90 1.06
C ASP A 363 17.75 11.83 1.52
N LEU A 364 17.39 10.73 2.19
CA LEU A 364 16.03 10.47 2.70
C LEU A 364 15.77 11.12 4.07
N VAL A 365 16.65 12.01 4.54
CA VAL A 365 16.43 12.76 5.80
C VAL A 365 15.27 13.71 5.59
N PRO A 366 14.18 13.60 6.37
CA PRO A 366 13.06 14.52 6.26
C PRO A 366 13.51 15.96 6.54
N GLU A 367 13.19 16.90 5.63
CA GLU A 367 13.29 18.31 5.94
C GLU A 367 12.11 18.73 6.79
N TRP A 368 12.40 19.32 7.95
CA TRP A 368 11.36 19.88 8.79
C TRP A 368 10.89 21.21 8.22
N THR A 369 9.71 21.22 7.60
CA THR A 369 8.99 22.43 7.21
C THR A 369 7.88 22.71 8.22
N ALA A 370 7.81 23.93 8.74
CA ALA A 370 6.70 24.30 9.59
C ALA A 370 5.39 24.18 8.82
N PRO A 371 4.31 23.68 9.44
CA PRO A 371 2.99 23.78 8.82
C PRO A 371 2.70 25.24 8.50
N ALA A 372 2.29 25.53 7.25
CA ALA A 372 1.88 26.86 6.84
C ALA A 372 0.76 27.31 7.79
N VAL A 373 1.01 28.35 8.55
CA VAL A 373 0.00 29.00 9.38
C VAL A 373 -0.96 29.69 8.41
N GLY A 374 -1.97 28.94 7.98
CA GLY A 374 -3.12 29.47 7.24
C GLY A 374 -3.77 30.53 8.13
N GLY A 375 -3.95 31.70 7.55
CA GLY A 375 -4.25 32.92 8.23
C GLY A 375 -5.43 32.88 9.18
N SER A 376 -5.27 33.67 10.22
CA SER A 376 -6.30 34.39 10.96
C SER A 376 -7.32 33.56 11.77
N SER A 377 -6.93 33.24 12.96
CA SER A 377 -7.72 33.68 14.12
C SER A 377 -6.75 33.89 15.30
N ALA A 378 -6.46 35.15 15.56
CA ALA A 378 -5.82 35.58 16.80
C ALA A 378 -6.78 35.25 17.95
N SER A 379 -6.73 34.02 18.46
CA SER A 379 -7.23 33.73 19.79
C SER A 379 -6.19 34.30 20.76
N SER A 380 -6.52 35.47 21.30
CA SER A 380 -5.85 36.08 22.43
C SER A 380 -5.65 35.06 23.55
N TRP A 381 -4.42 34.63 23.71
CA TRP A 381 -4.01 33.92 24.94
C TRP A 381 -4.05 34.96 26.08
N SER A 382 -5.23 35.06 26.70
CA SER A 382 -5.37 35.77 27.98
C SER A 382 -4.53 35.00 29.00
N ARG A 383 -3.48 35.66 29.44
CA ARG A 383 -2.68 35.23 30.60
C ARG A 383 -3.64 35.05 31.78
N PRO A 384 -3.67 33.88 32.45
CA PRO A 384 -4.41 33.76 33.70
C PRO A 384 -3.80 34.72 34.74
N ALA A 385 -4.68 35.52 35.34
CA ALA A 385 -4.31 36.42 36.44
C ALA A 385 -3.68 35.63 37.57
N ALA A 386 -2.63 36.22 38.15
CA ALA A 386 -1.92 35.72 39.33
C ALA A 386 -2.90 35.48 40.49
N GLY A 387 -3.03 34.22 40.91
CA GLY A 387 -3.61 33.87 42.20
C GLY A 387 -2.55 33.97 43.31
N PRO A 388 -2.95 34.07 44.59
CA PRO A 388 -2.11 34.59 45.66
C PRO A 388 -0.98 33.64 46.04
N ALA A 389 0.11 34.28 46.46
CA ALA A 389 1.36 33.73 46.92
C ALA A 389 1.21 32.78 48.14
N GLY A 390 2.10 31.80 48.14
CA GLY A 390 2.62 31.29 49.39
C GLY A 390 2.48 29.79 49.64
N VAL A 391 3.38 28.98 49.06
CA VAL A 391 4.01 27.88 49.79
C VAL A 391 5.44 27.75 49.27
N THR A 392 6.39 28.20 50.03
CA THR A 392 7.82 27.98 49.86
C THR A 392 8.10 26.52 50.25
N LEU A 393 8.28 25.64 49.26
CA LEU A 393 8.88 24.34 49.49
C LEU A 393 10.39 24.49 49.37
N GLU A 394 11.08 24.32 50.50
CA GLU A 394 12.54 24.18 50.53
C GLU A 394 12.98 23.00 49.67
N PRO A 395 14.05 23.14 48.91
CA PRO A 395 14.59 22.04 48.12
C PRO A 395 15.19 21.00 49.07
N ARG A 396 14.52 19.85 49.23
CA ARG A 396 15.16 18.67 49.78
C ARG A 396 16.22 18.22 48.77
N GLY A 397 17.48 18.18 49.24
CA GLY A 397 18.61 17.69 48.48
C GLY A 397 18.38 16.28 47.91
N PRO A 398 19.08 15.91 46.83
CA PRO A 398 18.90 14.66 46.19
C PRO A 398 19.21 13.49 47.10
N VAL A 399 18.20 12.67 47.39
CA VAL A 399 18.41 11.34 47.99
C VAL A 399 19.05 10.50 46.88
N ALA A 400 20.34 10.25 46.99
CA ALA A 400 21.07 9.33 46.16
C ALA A 400 20.52 7.92 46.41
N ILE A 401 19.65 7.44 45.52
CA ILE A 401 19.37 6.02 45.38
C ILE A 401 20.55 5.47 44.57
N PRO A 402 21.32 4.47 45.08
CA PRO A 402 22.33 3.81 44.27
C PRO A 402 21.62 3.05 43.16
N GLY A 403 21.56 3.62 41.97
CA GLY A 403 21.20 2.91 40.75
C GLY A 403 22.29 1.90 40.41
N PRO A 404 21.97 0.76 39.81
CA PRO A 404 22.97 -0.13 39.25
C PRO A 404 23.81 0.68 38.24
N LYS A 405 25.13 0.57 38.35
CA LYS A 405 26.06 1.16 37.38
C LYS A 405 25.70 0.69 35.99
N PRO A 406 25.64 1.53 34.95
CA PRO A 406 25.52 1.09 33.58
C PRO A 406 26.79 0.32 33.23
N ASP A 407 26.66 -0.99 33.08
CA ASP A 407 27.77 -1.93 32.92
C ASP A 407 28.28 -2.08 31.49
N THR A 408 27.82 -1.25 30.55
CA THR A 408 28.35 -1.28 29.17
C THR A 408 28.42 0.15 28.63
N THR A 409 29.64 0.63 28.42
CA THR A 409 29.91 1.96 27.87
C THR A 409 29.84 1.93 26.34
N TRP A 410 29.55 3.07 25.72
CA TRP A 410 29.67 3.26 24.28
C TRP A 410 31.07 2.89 23.74
N SER A 411 32.10 3.06 24.56
CA SER A 411 33.47 2.66 24.22
C SER A 411 33.60 1.18 23.95
N GLU A 412 32.95 0.31 24.72
CA GLU A 412 32.93 -1.14 24.47
C GLU A 412 32.12 -1.50 23.21
N LEU A 413 31.08 -0.72 22.94
CA LEU A 413 30.31 -0.83 21.71
C LEU A 413 31.16 -0.51 20.47
N LEU A 414 31.95 0.55 20.56
CA LEU A 414 32.84 1.01 19.50
C LEU A 414 34.01 0.03 19.28
N GLU A 415 34.57 -0.55 20.33
CA GLU A 415 35.62 -1.57 20.20
C GLU A 415 35.11 -2.84 19.52
N THR A 416 33.91 -3.27 19.84
CA THR A 416 33.25 -4.41 19.16
C THR A 416 32.94 -4.04 17.69
N ALA A 417 32.69 -2.75 17.40
CA ALA A 417 32.51 -2.26 16.03
C ALA A 417 33.80 -2.19 15.21
N ARG A 418 34.94 -1.99 15.87
CA ARG A 418 36.26 -1.90 15.23
C ARG A 418 36.88 -3.27 14.88
N GLY A 419 36.36 -4.35 15.43
CA GLY A 419 37.01 -5.67 15.42
C GLY A 419 37.08 -6.39 14.11
N GLU A 420 36.43 -5.98 13.01
CA GLU A 420 36.51 -6.68 11.72
C GLU A 420 36.13 -5.78 10.53
N SER A 421 36.98 -4.81 10.17
CA SER A 421 36.91 -4.19 8.84
C SER A 421 38.25 -4.39 8.12
N PRO A 422 38.27 -4.95 6.89
CA PRO A 422 39.48 -4.84 6.06
C PRO A 422 39.75 -3.35 5.81
N ALA A 423 41.00 -2.96 5.95
CA ALA A 423 41.47 -1.62 5.78
C ALA A 423 40.99 -1.02 4.44
N SER A 424 39.92 -0.25 4.51
CA SER A 424 39.57 0.71 3.47
C SER A 424 40.24 2.02 3.88
N GLU A 425 41.08 2.51 3.02
CA GLU A 425 41.76 3.80 3.19
C GLU A 425 40.68 4.87 3.44
N SER A 426 40.53 5.23 4.70
CA SER A 426 39.69 6.35 5.11
C SER A 426 40.36 7.64 4.66
N LEU A 427 39.79 8.28 3.64
CA LEU A 427 40.04 9.70 3.41
C LEU A 427 39.63 10.43 4.71
N PRO A 428 40.51 11.16 5.37
CA PRO A 428 40.18 11.90 6.57
C PRO A 428 39.25 13.06 6.17
N LEU A 429 37.98 12.94 6.47
CA LEU A 429 37.11 14.11 6.48
C LEU A 429 37.67 15.05 7.56
N PRO A 430 37.81 16.35 7.28
CA PRO A 430 38.31 17.29 8.27
C PRO A 430 37.27 17.42 9.37
N VAL A 431 37.54 16.83 10.54
CA VAL A 431 36.77 16.92 11.79
C VAL A 431 36.75 18.36 12.36
N GLU A 432 37.36 19.29 11.63
CA GLU A 432 37.40 20.70 12.03
C GLU A 432 36.06 21.39 11.74
N ARG A 433 35.20 21.50 12.78
CA ARG A 433 34.06 22.40 12.99
C ARG A 433 32.65 21.82 13.07
N LEU A 434 32.46 20.54 13.25
CA LEU A 434 31.14 20.08 13.67
C LEU A 434 30.90 20.49 15.12
N ARG A 435 30.00 21.43 15.36
CA ARG A 435 29.47 21.69 16.71
C ARG A 435 28.43 20.63 17.00
N ILE A 436 28.76 19.67 17.84
CA ILE A 436 27.90 18.56 18.23
C ILE A 436 27.43 18.79 19.66
N LEU A 437 26.15 18.56 19.90
CA LEU A 437 25.53 18.70 21.22
C LEU A 437 24.57 17.54 21.45
N GLN A 438 24.63 16.90 22.62
CA GLN A 438 23.62 15.98 23.08
C GLN A 438 22.53 16.72 23.85
N VAL A 439 21.26 16.42 23.61
CA VAL A 439 20.09 17.01 24.27
C VAL A 439 19.25 15.90 24.89
N ASP A 440 18.91 16.05 26.18
CA ASP A 440 18.09 15.13 26.96
C ASP A 440 18.58 13.67 26.94
N ASP A 441 19.90 13.47 26.78
CA ASP A 441 20.52 12.14 26.66
C ASP A 441 19.84 11.21 25.65
N ALA A 442 19.14 11.79 24.67
CA ALA A 442 18.34 11.10 23.65
C ALA A 442 18.62 11.57 22.22
N TYR A 443 18.91 12.85 22.03
CA TYR A 443 19.10 13.45 20.72
C TYR A 443 20.50 14.02 20.56
N VAL A 444 21.06 13.85 19.36
CA VAL A 444 22.34 14.45 18.95
C VAL A 444 22.04 15.54 17.94
N VAL A 445 22.45 16.77 18.23
CA VAL A 445 22.31 17.92 17.33
C VAL A 445 23.66 18.28 16.76
N ALA A 446 23.77 18.29 15.43
CA ALA A 446 24.98 18.70 14.71
C ALA A 446 24.66 19.86 13.75
N ALA A 447 25.60 20.80 13.63
CA ALA A 447 25.51 21.89 12.66
C ALA A 447 26.50 21.65 11.53
N ASP A 448 26.01 21.70 10.30
CA ASP A 448 26.81 21.66 9.07
C ASP A 448 26.65 22.95 8.25
N ARG A 449 27.15 22.95 7.00
CA ARG A 449 27.03 24.13 6.09
C ARG A 449 25.60 24.38 5.63
N ASP A 450 24.77 23.35 5.63
CA ASP A 450 23.41 23.34 5.07
C ASP A 450 22.35 23.58 6.15
N GLY A 451 22.72 23.53 7.44
CA GLY A 451 21.80 23.79 8.54
C GLY A 451 22.07 22.99 9.82
N LEU A 452 21.01 22.48 10.42
CA LEU A 452 21.04 21.63 11.62
C LEU A 452 20.53 20.24 11.30
N VAL A 453 21.22 19.22 11.79
CA VAL A 453 20.76 17.83 11.77
C VAL A 453 20.52 17.39 13.22
N ILE A 454 19.33 16.88 13.49
CA ILE A 454 18.93 16.32 14.78
C ILE A 454 18.80 14.82 14.60
N VAL A 455 19.54 14.04 15.36
CA VAL A 455 19.59 12.58 15.29
C VAL A 455 19.03 11.99 16.57
N ASP A 456 18.07 11.07 16.46
CA ASP A 456 17.63 10.22 17.55
C ASP A 456 18.66 9.09 17.74
N GLN A 457 19.42 9.13 18.85
CA GLN A 457 20.49 8.17 19.11
C GLN A 457 19.98 6.73 19.24
N HIS A 458 18.80 6.53 19.84
CA HIS A 458 18.21 5.21 20.02
C HIS A 458 17.77 4.61 18.67
N ALA A 459 16.98 5.37 17.89
CA ALA A 459 16.50 4.96 16.59
C ALA A 459 17.64 4.67 15.60
N LEU A 460 18.70 5.48 15.60
CA LEU A 460 19.87 5.23 14.77
C LEU A 460 20.61 3.96 15.23
N HIS A 461 20.77 3.76 16.54
CA HIS A 461 21.45 2.59 17.05
C HIS A 461 20.69 1.28 16.74
N GLU A 462 19.36 1.28 16.82
CA GLU A 462 18.52 0.15 16.34
C GLU A 462 18.84 -0.17 14.88
N ARG A 463 18.92 0.86 14.02
CA ARG A 463 19.24 0.67 12.61
C ARG A 463 20.64 0.08 12.40
N VAL A 464 21.64 0.61 13.05
CA VAL A 464 23.02 0.11 12.98
C VAL A 464 23.07 -1.36 13.39
N MET A 465 22.39 -1.72 14.47
CA MET A 465 22.33 -3.12 14.93
C MET A 465 21.62 -4.03 13.93
N PHE A 466 20.52 -3.57 13.37
CA PHE A 466 19.77 -4.31 12.35
C PHE A 466 20.65 -4.61 11.12
N GLU A 467 21.31 -3.60 10.55
CA GLU A 467 22.18 -3.78 9.37
C GLU A 467 23.38 -4.71 9.68
N ARG A 468 23.92 -4.66 10.89
CA ARG A 468 24.96 -5.59 11.34
C ARG A 468 24.47 -7.02 11.41
N PHE A 469 23.29 -7.26 11.97
CA PHE A 469 22.68 -8.60 11.98
C PHE A 469 22.43 -9.09 10.56
N LEU A 470 21.87 -8.23 9.71
CA LEU A 470 21.57 -8.56 8.32
C LEU A 470 22.83 -8.91 7.54
N SER A 471 23.89 -8.11 7.66
CA SER A 471 25.19 -8.36 7.01
C SER A 471 25.81 -9.67 7.48
N ARG A 472 25.79 -9.97 8.77
CA ARG A 472 26.34 -11.23 9.30
C ARG A 472 25.55 -12.46 8.84
N ILE A 473 24.22 -12.36 8.86
CA ILE A 473 23.34 -13.47 8.46
C ILE A 473 23.40 -13.75 6.96
N SER A 474 23.78 -12.76 6.14
CA SER A 474 24.00 -12.95 4.71
C SER A 474 25.29 -13.74 4.41
N THR A 475 26.24 -13.78 5.33
CA THR A 475 27.50 -14.52 5.22
C THR A 475 27.45 -15.90 5.90
N GLY A 476 26.47 -16.16 6.75
CA GLY A 476 26.31 -17.43 7.46
C GLY A 476 25.41 -17.31 8.68
N ASP A 477 25.31 -18.38 9.46
CA ASP A 477 24.55 -18.38 10.70
C ASP A 477 25.23 -17.50 11.77
N LEU A 478 24.43 -16.85 12.63
CA LEU A 478 24.97 -16.04 13.71
C LEU A 478 25.68 -16.91 14.75
N PRO A 479 26.84 -16.44 15.30
CA PRO A 479 27.50 -17.14 16.39
C PRO A 479 26.59 -17.30 17.60
N SER A 480 26.57 -18.48 18.18
CA SER A 480 25.78 -18.82 19.37
C SER A 480 26.64 -19.27 20.53
N GLN A 481 26.14 -19.05 21.74
CA GLN A 481 26.72 -19.55 22.98
C GLN A 481 25.75 -20.51 23.64
N ARG A 482 26.23 -21.69 23.96
CA ARG A 482 25.47 -22.66 24.74
C ARG A 482 25.35 -22.21 26.20
N LEU A 483 24.14 -22.23 26.73
CA LEU A 483 23.89 -21.85 28.11
C LEU A 483 24.30 -23.03 29.05
N LEU A 484 25.03 -22.71 30.12
CA LEU A 484 25.40 -23.69 31.14
C LEU A 484 24.18 -24.32 31.82
N THR A 485 23.17 -23.49 32.07
CA THR A 485 21.85 -23.91 32.54
C THR A 485 20.83 -23.44 31.53
N PRO A 486 20.07 -24.33 30.90
CA PRO A 486 19.02 -23.91 29.95
C PRO A 486 18.01 -22.97 30.62
N ALA A 487 17.66 -21.87 29.95
CA ALA A 487 16.61 -21.00 30.42
C ALA A 487 15.25 -21.63 30.08
N ILE A 488 14.38 -21.77 31.06
CA ILE A 488 13.05 -22.36 30.89
C ILE A 488 12.04 -21.25 30.65
N VAL A 489 11.27 -21.38 29.56
CA VAL A 489 10.23 -20.45 29.15
C VAL A 489 8.88 -21.16 29.19
N GLU A 490 7.90 -20.56 29.86
CA GLU A 490 6.52 -21.03 29.75
C GLU A 490 5.96 -20.69 28.37
N ALA A 491 5.35 -21.69 27.73
CA ALA A 491 4.78 -21.58 26.40
C ALA A 491 3.48 -22.39 26.29
N SER A 492 2.52 -21.86 25.55
CA SER A 492 1.28 -22.57 25.24
C SER A 492 1.54 -23.74 24.28
N PRO A 493 0.64 -24.73 24.20
CA PRO A 493 0.77 -25.83 23.23
C PRO A 493 0.87 -25.35 21.77
N VAL A 494 0.24 -24.24 21.42
CA VAL A 494 0.31 -23.63 20.07
C VAL A 494 1.70 -23.07 19.81
N GLU A 495 2.29 -22.36 20.77
CA GLU A 495 3.65 -21.83 20.68
C GLU A 495 4.70 -22.94 20.61
N ILE A 496 4.51 -24.04 21.37
CA ILE A 496 5.39 -25.20 21.31
C ILE A 496 5.30 -25.87 19.92
N ALA A 497 4.11 -26.00 19.35
CA ALA A 497 3.93 -26.53 18.00
C ALA A 497 4.56 -25.65 16.92
N ALA A 498 4.62 -24.33 17.13
CA ALA A 498 5.24 -23.39 16.22
C ALA A 498 6.77 -23.54 16.14
N ILE A 499 7.44 -24.10 17.15
CA ILE A 499 8.91 -24.27 17.19
C ILE A 499 9.41 -25.04 15.96
N ALA A 500 8.72 -26.11 15.57
CA ALA A 500 9.10 -26.88 14.39
C ALA A 500 9.02 -26.07 13.09
N LYS A 501 8.12 -25.08 13.00
CA LYS A 501 7.98 -24.20 11.84
C LYS A 501 9.10 -23.16 11.77
N ILE A 502 9.56 -22.66 12.92
CA ILE A 502 10.59 -21.62 13.00
C ILE A 502 12.00 -22.18 13.24
N GLU A 503 12.19 -23.51 13.31
CA GLU A 503 13.49 -24.13 13.54
C GLU A 503 14.56 -23.67 12.54
N PRO A 504 14.29 -23.56 11.21
CA PRO A 504 15.27 -23.03 10.26
C PRO A 504 15.68 -21.58 10.57
N LEU A 505 14.75 -20.76 11.04
CA LEU A 505 14.98 -19.38 11.46
C LEU A 505 15.83 -19.35 12.73
N CYS A 506 15.46 -20.13 13.74
CA CYS A 506 16.19 -20.23 15.01
C CYS A 506 17.65 -20.64 14.77
N ARG A 507 17.92 -21.59 13.90
CA ARG A 507 19.27 -22.02 13.53
C ARG A 507 20.09 -20.87 12.96
N ARG A 508 19.52 -20.13 11.99
CA ARG A 508 20.21 -19.00 11.36
C ARG A 508 20.58 -17.90 12.34
N ILE A 509 19.73 -17.63 13.33
CA ILE A 509 20.02 -16.60 14.35
C ILE A 509 20.86 -17.13 15.52
N GLY A 510 21.24 -18.40 15.54
CA GLY A 510 22.03 -19.00 16.60
C GLY A 510 21.25 -19.33 17.88
N LEU A 511 19.93 -19.62 17.75
CA LEU A 511 19.02 -19.96 18.83
C LEU A 511 18.67 -21.46 18.77
N GLU A 512 18.78 -22.17 19.89
CA GLU A 512 18.39 -23.58 20.01
C GLU A 512 17.28 -23.72 21.05
N LEU A 513 16.08 -24.12 20.59
CA LEU A 513 14.89 -24.30 21.39
C LEU A 513 14.49 -25.77 21.45
N VAL A 514 14.27 -26.32 22.65
CA VAL A 514 13.85 -27.70 22.85
C VAL A 514 12.63 -27.75 23.75
N PRO A 515 11.53 -28.44 23.37
CA PRO A 515 10.41 -28.64 24.26
C PRO A 515 10.88 -29.36 25.55
N ALA A 516 10.63 -28.76 26.70
CA ALA A 516 11.01 -29.26 28.01
C ALA A 516 9.84 -29.87 28.79
N GLY A 517 8.62 -29.71 28.26
CA GLY A 517 7.38 -30.21 28.85
C GLY A 517 6.17 -29.80 28.04
N PRO A 518 4.95 -30.15 28.46
CA PRO A 518 3.73 -29.84 27.72
C PRO A 518 3.41 -28.32 27.65
N ARG A 519 4.02 -27.53 28.52
CA ARG A 519 3.83 -26.06 28.64
C ARG A 519 5.14 -25.33 28.87
N SER A 520 6.28 -25.88 28.45
CA SER A 520 7.59 -25.28 28.68
C SER A 520 8.56 -25.59 27.54
N VAL A 521 9.44 -24.62 27.28
CA VAL A 521 10.51 -24.69 26.28
C VAL A 521 11.83 -24.38 26.96
N ALA A 522 12.87 -25.14 26.68
CA ALA A 522 14.23 -24.88 27.13
C ALA A 522 15.03 -24.18 26.04
N VAL A 523 15.69 -23.08 26.37
CA VAL A 523 16.66 -22.40 25.54
C VAL A 523 18.03 -22.99 25.83
N GLN A 524 18.61 -23.72 24.87
CA GLN A 524 19.92 -24.35 25.03
C GLN A 524 21.07 -23.50 24.54
N SER A 525 20.88 -22.79 23.42
CA SER A 525 21.86 -21.87 22.84
C SER A 525 21.22 -20.53 22.56
N PHE A 526 22.01 -19.46 22.71
CA PHE A 526 21.56 -18.09 22.53
C PHE A 526 22.58 -17.28 21.70
N PRO A 527 22.15 -16.35 20.84
CA PRO A 527 23.05 -15.53 20.03
C PRO A 527 24.07 -14.78 20.88
N VAL A 528 25.37 -14.92 20.58
CA VAL A 528 26.47 -14.29 21.34
C VAL A 528 26.25 -12.80 21.48
N LEU A 529 25.89 -12.13 20.40
CA LEU A 529 25.73 -10.67 20.38
C LEU A 529 24.57 -10.18 21.27
N LEU A 530 23.49 -10.95 21.41
CA LEU A 530 22.41 -10.63 22.35
C LEU A 530 22.84 -10.93 23.80
N PHE A 531 23.62 -12.00 23.98
CA PHE A 531 24.15 -12.36 25.30
C PHE A 531 25.13 -11.31 25.83
N GLU A 532 26.05 -10.81 24.99
CA GLU A 532 26.96 -9.70 25.31
C GLU A 532 26.20 -8.41 25.69
N ARG A 533 25.02 -8.22 25.10
CA ARG A 533 24.12 -7.10 25.41
C ARG A 533 23.21 -7.34 26.63
N LYS A 534 23.45 -8.41 27.39
CA LYS A 534 22.67 -8.76 28.57
C LYS A 534 21.16 -8.90 28.28
N VAL A 535 20.79 -9.25 27.06
CA VAL A 535 19.40 -9.56 26.71
C VAL A 535 19.01 -10.85 27.41
N GLU A 536 17.92 -10.83 28.16
CA GLU A 536 17.43 -11.99 28.88
C GLU A 536 16.87 -13.05 27.89
N PRO A 537 17.44 -14.27 27.86
CA PRO A 537 17.02 -15.30 26.90
C PRO A 537 15.53 -15.66 27.00
N ALA A 538 15.00 -15.78 28.24
CA ALA A 538 13.61 -16.15 28.45
C ALA A 538 12.63 -15.08 27.92
N GLY A 539 12.91 -13.81 28.18
CA GLY A 539 12.09 -12.68 27.70
C GLY A 539 12.10 -12.56 26.19
N PHE A 540 13.26 -12.75 25.56
CA PHE A 540 13.39 -12.74 24.11
C PHE A 540 12.61 -13.90 23.45
N VAL A 541 12.79 -15.13 23.94
CA VAL A 541 12.16 -16.32 23.37
C VAL A 541 10.64 -16.28 23.54
N ARG A 542 10.13 -15.78 24.66
CA ARG A 542 8.68 -15.60 24.85
C ARG A 542 8.08 -14.70 23.78
N GLU A 543 8.71 -13.58 23.49
CA GLU A 543 8.23 -12.67 22.44
C GLU A 543 8.35 -13.26 21.04
N LEU A 544 9.42 -13.99 20.75
CA LEU A 544 9.61 -14.71 19.49
C LEU A 544 8.52 -15.77 19.28
N LEU A 545 8.23 -16.60 20.30
CA LEU A 545 7.22 -17.64 20.23
C LEU A 545 5.80 -17.08 20.09
N ALA A 546 5.48 -16.00 20.78
CA ALA A 546 4.19 -15.30 20.63
C ALA A 546 3.97 -14.81 19.19
N ARG A 547 5.01 -14.28 18.55
CA ARG A 547 4.96 -13.86 17.13
C ARG A 547 4.87 -15.05 16.17
N ALA A 548 5.52 -16.16 16.50
CA ALA A 548 5.52 -17.38 15.68
C ALA A 548 4.20 -18.16 15.73
N ALA A 549 3.42 -17.99 16.79
CA ALA A 549 2.13 -18.64 16.99
C ALA A 549 0.98 -17.97 16.19
N ASP A 550 1.24 -16.84 15.53
CA ASP A 550 0.26 -16.15 14.70
C ASP A 550 -0.03 -16.98 13.43
N GLU A 551 -1.27 -17.47 13.31
CA GLU A 551 -1.69 -18.43 12.27
C GLU A 551 -1.72 -17.85 10.85
N GLU A 552 -1.72 -16.51 10.70
CA GLU A 552 -1.77 -15.85 9.38
C GLU A 552 -0.42 -15.91 8.62
N ARG A 553 0.64 -16.45 9.23
CA ARG A 553 2.00 -16.46 8.65
C ARG A 553 2.29 -17.76 7.92
N ASP A 554 2.44 -17.67 6.61
CA ASP A 554 2.90 -18.80 5.80
C ASP A 554 4.44 -18.90 5.81
N LEU A 555 4.98 -19.57 6.84
CA LEU A 555 6.42 -19.83 7.00
C LEU A 555 6.94 -20.93 6.06
N ALA A 556 6.07 -21.60 5.32
CA ALA A 556 6.46 -22.65 4.37
C ALA A 556 6.98 -22.09 3.06
N THR A 557 6.72 -20.81 2.76
CA THR A 557 7.23 -20.14 1.56
C THR A 557 8.56 -19.44 1.82
N PRO A 558 9.49 -19.40 0.84
CA PRO A 558 10.74 -18.65 0.97
C PRO A 558 10.53 -17.18 1.36
N THR A 559 9.52 -16.53 0.79
CA THR A 559 9.16 -15.13 1.08
C THR A 559 8.65 -14.95 2.52
N GLY A 560 7.85 -15.91 3.02
CA GLY A 560 7.36 -15.88 4.40
C GLY A 560 8.50 -16.07 5.41
N LEU A 561 9.45 -16.96 5.11
CA LEU A 561 10.63 -17.19 5.95
C LEU A 561 11.56 -15.95 5.98
N GLU A 562 11.79 -15.30 4.84
CA GLU A 562 12.56 -14.04 4.78
C GLU A 562 11.88 -12.91 5.55
N ALA A 563 10.55 -12.81 5.47
CA ALA A 563 9.78 -11.84 6.25
C ALA A 563 9.92 -12.09 7.75
N ALA A 564 9.77 -13.34 8.19
CA ALA A 564 9.94 -13.74 9.59
C ALA A 564 11.37 -13.49 10.10
N LEU A 565 12.38 -13.75 9.24
CA LEU A 565 13.76 -13.44 9.56
C LEU A 565 13.97 -11.93 9.77
N SER A 566 13.48 -11.10 8.86
CA SER A 566 13.57 -9.63 9.00
C SER A 566 12.93 -9.12 10.30
N GLU A 567 11.73 -9.59 10.63
CA GLU A 567 11.03 -9.22 11.87
C GLU A 567 11.76 -9.73 13.13
N THR A 568 12.42 -10.87 13.02
CA THR A 568 13.24 -11.39 14.13
C THR A 568 14.51 -10.55 14.31
N LEU A 569 15.14 -10.13 13.21
CA LEU A 569 16.28 -9.21 13.28
C LEU A 569 15.87 -7.84 13.83
N ASP A 570 14.68 -7.34 13.53
CA ASP A 570 14.12 -6.13 14.14
C ASP A 570 13.98 -6.29 15.66
N LEU A 571 13.42 -7.41 16.12
CA LEU A 571 13.31 -7.72 17.54
C LEU A 571 14.69 -7.79 18.21
N MET A 572 15.65 -8.45 17.56
CA MET A 572 17.04 -8.54 18.05
C MET A 572 17.69 -7.17 18.13
N ALA A 573 17.52 -6.32 17.12
CA ALA A 573 18.06 -4.97 17.06
C ALA A 573 17.49 -4.09 18.19
N CYS A 574 16.16 -4.11 18.35
CA CYS A 574 15.46 -3.38 19.40
C CYS A 574 15.92 -3.80 20.81
N LYS A 575 16.09 -5.11 21.06
CA LYS A 575 16.57 -5.62 22.37
C LYS A 575 18.05 -5.34 22.62
N ALA A 576 18.87 -5.27 21.56
CA ALA A 576 20.30 -4.99 21.63
C ALA A 576 20.64 -3.50 21.60
N ALA A 577 19.69 -2.64 21.23
CA ALA A 577 19.89 -1.20 21.18
C ALA A 577 20.09 -0.57 22.56
N VAL A 578 20.91 0.47 22.61
CA VAL A 578 21.10 1.29 23.82
C VAL A 578 19.80 2.02 24.14
N LYS A 579 19.44 2.05 25.39
CA LYS A 579 18.22 2.75 25.84
C LYS A 579 18.42 4.27 25.79
N ALA A 580 17.34 5.02 25.54
CA ALA A 580 17.35 6.46 25.75
C ALA A 580 17.73 6.78 27.20
N GLY A 581 18.64 7.76 27.41
CA GLY A 581 19.11 8.18 28.73
C GLY A 581 20.61 7.99 28.98
N ASP A 582 21.36 7.43 28.01
CA ASP A 582 22.81 7.29 28.16
C ASP A 582 23.52 8.56 27.68
N ARG A 583 24.34 9.15 28.58
CA ARG A 583 25.14 10.32 28.28
C ARG A 583 26.38 9.92 27.50
N LEU A 584 26.59 10.56 26.36
CA LEU A 584 27.68 10.25 25.42
C LEU A 584 28.84 11.25 25.55
N SER A 585 30.06 10.78 25.35
CA SER A 585 31.24 11.64 25.19
C SER A 585 31.27 12.24 23.77
N ASP A 586 32.07 13.30 23.58
CA ASP A 586 32.23 13.98 22.28
C ASP A 586 32.72 13.02 21.18
N LEU A 587 33.55 12.02 21.52
CA LEU A 587 34.02 11.01 20.59
C LEU A 587 32.89 10.05 20.18
N GLU A 588 32.03 9.67 21.11
CA GLU A 588 30.87 8.82 20.85
C GLU A 588 29.82 9.55 20.00
N LEU A 589 29.61 10.85 20.25
CA LEU A 589 28.73 11.70 19.46
C LEU A 589 29.23 11.82 18.00
N ALA A 590 30.53 12.02 17.80
CA ALA A 590 31.13 12.07 16.47
C ALA A 590 30.98 10.72 15.75
N GLU A 591 31.16 9.61 16.47
CA GLU A 591 31.02 8.27 15.91
C GLU A 591 29.57 7.93 15.52
N ILE A 592 28.57 8.38 16.28
CA ILE A 592 27.16 8.25 15.90
C ILE A 592 26.88 8.91 14.54
N LEU A 593 27.40 10.12 14.32
CA LEU A 593 27.22 10.81 13.05
C LEU A 593 27.92 10.07 11.90
N ARG A 594 29.13 9.54 12.16
CA ARG A 594 29.86 8.72 11.19
C ARG A 594 29.09 7.42 10.86
N LEU A 595 28.54 6.74 11.85
CA LEU A 595 27.76 5.53 11.66
C LEU A 595 26.47 5.82 10.88
N ARG A 596 25.84 6.96 11.08
CA ARG A 596 24.68 7.39 10.29
C ARG A 596 25.03 7.46 8.79
N GLU A 597 26.17 8.06 8.44
CA GLU A 597 26.63 8.20 7.06
C GLU A 597 27.08 6.86 6.45
N ALA A 598 27.70 6.00 7.26
CA ALA A 598 28.22 4.70 6.82
C ALA A 598 27.16 3.61 6.76
N THR A 599 26.01 3.79 7.39
CA THR A 599 24.96 2.77 7.48
C THR A 599 23.97 2.93 6.34
N GLU A 600 23.80 1.87 5.53
CA GLU A 600 22.74 1.82 4.53
C GLU A 600 21.39 2.09 5.23
N ARG A 601 20.64 3.07 4.72
CA ARG A 601 19.37 3.52 5.33
C ARG A 601 19.51 4.09 6.76
N GLY A 602 20.67 4.63 7.11
CA GLY A 602 20.92 5.27 8.41
C GLY A 602 19.94 6.40 8.77
N THR A 603 19.14 6.87 7.79
CA THR A 603 18.12 7.91 7.95
C THR A 603 16.78 7.44 8.53
N SER A 604 16.56 6.12 8.62
CA SER A 604 15.33 5.53 9.17
C SER A 604 15.65 4.35 10.08
N CYS A 605 14.92 4.18 11.19
CA CYS A 605 15.03 2.98 12.03
C CYS A 605 14.39 1.76 11.33
N PRO A 606 14.60 0.52 11.81
CA PRO A 606 13.98 -0.67 11.23
C PRO A 606 12.45 -0.59 11.15
N HIS A 607 11.82 0.14 12.06
CA HIS A 607 10.38 0.36 12.11
C HIS A 607 9.88 1.49 11.19
N GLY A 608 10.76 2.12 10.40
CA GLY A 608 10.41 3.17 9.44
C GLY A 608 10.28 4.58 10.03
N ARG A 609 10.65 4.80 11.30
CA ARG A 609 10.71 6.14 11.88
C ARG A 609 12.00 6.82 11.43
N PRO A 610 11.98 8.11 11.10
CA PRO A 610 13.21 8.83 10.78
C PRO A 610 14.15 8.80 12.01
N THR A 611 15.42 8.43 11.76
CA THR A 611 16.49 8.49 12.77
C THR A 611 17.07 9.89 12.91
N SER A 612 16.82 10.75 11.92
CA SER A 612 17.32 12.12 11.89
C SER A 612 16.37 13.05 11.15
N VAL A 613 16.38 14.31 11.53
CA VAL A 613 15.61 15.40 10.92
C VAL A 613 16.57 16.53 10.61
N ARG A 614 16.44 17.15 9.43
CA ARG A 614 17.24 18.32 9.00
C ARG A 614 16.38 19.59 9.08
N ILE A 615 16.98 20.66 9.58
CA ILE A 615 16.44 22.02 9.48
C ILE A 615 17.40 22.81 8.60
N SER A 616 16.98 23.12 7.39
CA SER A 616 17.83 23.84 6.44
C SER A 616 18.15 25.26 6.92
N ARG A 617 19.29 25.81 6.45
CA ARG A 617 19.67 27.18 6.74
C ARG A 617 18.62 28.18 6.24
N ALA A 618 18.04 27.93 5.07
CA ALA A 618 16.97 28.76 4.52
C ALA A 618 15.73 28.82 5.42
N GLU A 619 15.37 27.68 6.06
CA GLU A 619 14.27 27.64 7.04
C GLU A 619 14.62 28.42 8.31
N LEU A 620 15.86 28.31 8.78
CA LEU A 620 16.33 29.08 9.92
C LEU A 620 16.30 30.58 9.61
N ASP A 621 16.86 31.02 8.47
CA ASP A 621 16.91 32.43 8.07
C ASP A 621 15.48 32.98 7.91
N ARG A 622 14.57 32.24 7.28
CA ARG A 622 13.16 32.62 7.15
C ARG A 622 12.47 32.84 8.51
N ARG A 623 12.74 31.98 9.49
CA ARG A 623 12.12 32.07 10.82
C ARG A 623 12.63 33.23 11.65
N PHE A 624 13.90 33.57 11.48
CA PHE A 624 14.51 34.70 12.17
C PHE A 624 14.44 36.01 11.38
N GLY A 625 13.77 36.00 10.21
CA GLY A 625 13.58 37.18 9.37
C GLY A 625 14.88 37.70 8.73
N ARG A 626 15.79 36.80 8.41
CA ARG A 626 17.08 37.08 7.76
C ARG A 626 17.08 36.72 6.30
#